data_1cb7b234567ec217af6daaca2206c226
#
_entry.id   1cb7b234567ec217af6daaca2206c226
#
_cell.length_a   1.000
_cell.length_b   1.000
_cell.length_c   1.000
_cell.angle_alpha   90.00
_cell.angle_beta   90.00
_cell.angle_gamma   90.00
#
_symmetry.space_group_name_H-M   'P 1'
#
loop_
_entity.id
_entity.type
_entity.pdbx_description
1 polymer ?
#
loop_
_entity_poly.entity_id
_entity_poly.type
_entity_poly.pdbx_seq_one_letter_code
_entity_poly.pdbx_strand_id
1 'polypeptide(L)'
;MKAAASGNMIVGLDIGTSKVVAIVGEIVDDGSLNIIGIGSHRSRGLKKGTVVNIESTVESIQHAIAEAEMMAGCQIHSVYAGIAGSHIRSMNSHGIVAIRDGEVERADIERVIDAAQAVAIPADQKVLHILPQEYLIDAQEGVKEPLGMSGVRLEAKVHLVTCAINAVQNIEK
;
A
#
# COMPACT_ATOMS: atom_id res chain seq x y z
N MET A 1 32.18 -8.32 13.08
CA MET A 1 30.73 -8.23 12.83
C MET A 1 30.53 -7.33 11.61
N LYS A 2 30.13 -7.90 10.45
CA LYS A 2 29.83 -7.08 9.26
C LYS A 2 28.46 -6.45 9.48
N ALA A 3 28.37 -5.11 9.46
CA ALA A 3 27.12 -4.40 9.34
C ALA A 3 26.44 -4.89 8.04
N ALA A 4 25.25 -5.46 8.14
CA ALA A 4 24.46 -5.85 6.99
C ALA A 4 24.20 -4.59 6.15
N ALA A 5 24.47 -4.68 4.85
CA ALA A 5 24.25 -3.60 3.90
C ALA A 5 22.76 -3.24 3.91
N SER A 6 22.44 -1.99 4.15
CA SER A 6 21.08 -1.44 4.30
C SER A 6 20.21 -1.47 3.01
N GLY A 7 20.61 -2.23 1.99
CA GLY A 7 19.96 -2.24 0.68
C GLY A 7 18.85 -3.29 0.48
N ASN A 8 18.83 -4.36 1.28
CA ASN A 8 17.94 -5.50 1.05
C ASN A 8 16.95 -5.76 2.19
N MET A 9 16.82 -4.83 3.15
CA MET A 9 15.87 -5.01 4.26
C MET A 9 14.53 -4.37 3.95
N ILE A 10 13.47 -5.07 4.33
CA ILE A 10 12.09 -4.59 4.30
C ILE A 10 11.47 -4.76 5.68
N VAL A 11 10.77 -3.75 6.16
CA VAL A 11 10.14 -3.78 7.47
C VAL A 11 8.64 -3.54 7.33
N GLY A 12 7.86 -4.49 7.82
CA GLY A 12 6.41 -4.38 7.94
C GLY A 12 6.03 -4.00 9.36
N LEU A 13 5.13 -3.03 9.52
CA LEU A 13 4.56 -2.60 10.79
C LEU A 13 3.04 -2.75 10.76
N ASP A 14 2.53 -3.63 11.58
CA ASP A 14 1.08 -3.78 11.81
C ASP A 14 0.68 -3.08 13.11
N ILE A 15 -0.10 -2.01 12.97
CA ILE A 15 -0.60 -1.21 14.10
C ILE A 15 -2.02 -1.67 14.40
N GLY A 16 -2.13 -2.80 15.09
CA GLY A 16 -3.41 -3.42 15.42
C GLY A 16 -4.01 -2.88 16.73
N THR A 17 -5.31 -3.11 16.94
CA THR A 17 -6.03 -2.70 18.16
C THR A 17 -5.56 -3.47 19.41
N SER A 18 -5.13 -4.71 19.25
CA SER A 18 -4.71 -5.58 20.37
C SER A 18 -3.20 -5.58 20.57
N LYS A 19 -2.45 -5.55 19.49
CA LYS A 19 -0.99 -5.57 19.47
C LYS A 19 -0.44 -4.77 18.31
N VAL A 20 0.76 -4.25 18.48
CA VAL A 20 1.61 -3.72 17.41
C VAL A 20 2.67 -4.77 17.12
N VAL A 21 2.92 -5.05 15.85
CA VAL A 21 3.92 -6.04 15.43
C VAL A 21 4.83 -5.41 14.37
N ALA A 22 6.14 -5.50 14.59
CA ALA A 22 7.15 -5.15 13.60
C ALA A 22 7.85 -6.43 13.12
N ILE A 23 7.98 -6.59 11.81
CA ILE A 23 8.65 -7.73 11.18
C ILE A 23 9.75 -7.22 10.28
N VAL A 24 10.98 -7.69 10.49
CA VAL A 24 12.13 -7.36 9.66
C VAL A 24 12.44 -8.55 8.77
N GLY A 25 12.43 -8.32 7.47
CA GLY A 25 12.79 -9.29 6.45
C GLY A 25 14.02 -8.85 5.66
N GLU A 26 14.80 -9.80 5.24
CA GLU A 26 15.92 -9.63 4.32
C GLU A 26 15.59 -10.31 2.99
N ILE A 27 15.69 -9.57 1.90
CA ILE A 27 15.53 -10.12 0.55
C ILE A 27 16.87 -10.76 0.18
N VAL A 28 16.87 -12.07 -0.04
CA VAL A 28 18.07 -12.82 -0.43
C VAL A 28 18.21 -12.92 -1.94
N ASP A 29 19.38 -13.37 -2.43
CA ASP A 29 19.76 -13.33 -3.85
C ASP A 29 18.80 -14.06 -4.80
N ASP A 30 18.06 -15.05 -4.32
CA ASP A 30 17.03 -15.77 -5.08
C ASP A 30 15.65 -15.06 -5.11
N GLY A 31 15.57 -13.88 -4.50
CA GLY A 31 14.34 -13.09 -4.39
C GLY A 31 13.40 -13.56 -3.27
N SER A 32 13.76 -14.57 -2.49
CA SER A 32 12.98 -14.99 -1.32
C SER A 32 13.18 -14.03 -0.14
N LEU A 33 12.22 -14.01 0.78
CA LEU A 33 12.23 -13.17 1.97
C LEU A 33 12.58 -14.03 3.20
N ASN A 34 13.67 -13.68 3.86
CA ASN A 34 14.07 -14.30 5.11
C ASN A 34 13.72 -13.41 6.29
N ILE A 35 12.91 -13.89 7.23
CA ILE A 35 12.54 -13.13 8.43
C ILE A 35 13.68 -13.21 9.44
N ILE A 36 14.28 -12.05 9.75
CA ILE A 36 15.43 -11.93 10.63
C ILE A 36 15.13 -11.29 11.97
N GLY A 37 13.96 -10.63 12.12
CA GLY A 37 13.54 -10.01 13.37
C GLY A 37 12.04 -9.86 13.47
N ILE A 38 11.51 -10.04 14.68
CA ILE A 38 10.11 -9.81 15.02
C ILE A 38 10.07 -9.13 16.38
N GLY A 39 9.28 -8.07 16.48
CA GLY A 39 8.95 -7.42 17.73
C GLY A 39 7.43 -7.30 17.88
N SER A 40 6.93 -7.48 19.08
CA SER A 40 5.49 -7.42 19.36
C SER A 40 5.22 -6.78 20.71
N HIS A 41 4.37 -5.76 20.72
CA HIS A 41 3.97 -5.09 21.94
C HIS A 41 2.45 -4.96 22.03
N ARG A 42 1.91 -4.97 23.25
CA ARG A 42 0.48 -4.75 23.46
C ARG A 42 0.11 -3.35 22.99
N SER A 43 -0.87 -3.26 22.11
CA SER A 43 -1.34 -1.97 21.61
C SER A 43 -2.08 -1.19 22.68
N ARG A 44 -1.73 0.10 22.76
CA ARG A 44 -2.44 1.10 23.54
C ARG A 44 -2.71 2.29 22.65
N GLY A 45 -3.80 3.03 22.88
CA GLY A 45 -4.11 4.21 22.09
C GLY A 45 -4.89 3.96 20.78
N LEU A 46 -5.29 2.69 20.48
CA LEU A 46 -6.16 2.37 19.35
C LEU A 46 -7.52 1.83 19.82
N LYS A 47 -8.55 2.19 19.06
CA LYS A 47 -9.90 1.65 19.22
C LYS A 47 -10.50 1.34 17.84
N LYS A 48 -10.84 0.07 17.59
CA LYS A 48 -11.40 -0.39 16.32
C LYS A 48 -10.58 0.04 15.09
N GLY A 49 -9.25 -0.06 15.18
CA GLY A 49 -8.33 0.31 14.10
C GLY A 49 -8.09 1.82 13.94
N THR A 50 -8.64 2.67 14.82
CA THR A 50 -8.45 4.13 14.76
C THR A 50 -7.62 4.58 15.96
N VAL A 51 -6.64 5.46 15.71
CA VAL A 51 -5.81 6.08 16.75
C VAL A 51 -6.67 7.04 17.56
N VAL A 52 -6.80 6.81 18.87
CA VAL A 52 -7.53 7.66 19.82
C VAL A 52 -6.58 8.34 20.82
N ASN A 53 -5.35 7.87 20.93
CA ASN A 53 -4.28 8.50 21.73
C ASN A 53 -2.94 8.27 21.01
N ILE A 54 -2.38 9.35 20.46
CA ILE A 54 -1.13 9.28 19.67
C ILE A 54 0.05 8.86 20.54
N GLU A 55 0.24 9.46 21.72
CA GLU A 55 1.36 9.20 22.61
C GLU A 55 1.46 7.73 23.01
N SER A 56 0.36 7.15 23.48
CA SER A 56 0.29 5.71 23.83
C SER A 56 0.52 4.80 22.62
N THR A 57 0.11 5.23 21.42
CA THR A 57 0.34 4.47 20.19
C THR A 57 1.82 4.50 19.80
N VAL A 58 2.45 5.67 19.86
CA VAL A 58 3.90 5.85 19.59
C VAL A 58 4.72 4.98 20.55
N GLU A 59 4.41 5.01 21.85
CA GLU A 59 5.09 4.18 22.86
C GLU A 59 4.99 2.68 22.50
N SER A 60 3.79 2.23 22.11
CA SER A 60 3.58 0.82 21.71
C SER A 60 4.36 0.44 20.45
N ILE A 61 4.47 1.36 19.48
CA ILE A 61 5.25 1.17 18.26
C ILE A 61 6.74 1.11 18.58
N GLN A 62 7.25 2.05 19.40
CA GLN A 62 8.65 2.09 19.78
C GLN A 62 9.11 0.80 20.47
N HIS A 63 8.28 0.23 21.35
CA HIS A 63 8.59 -1.05 21.98
C HIS A 63 8.66 -2.19 20.97
N ALA A 64 7.71 -2.29 20.04
CA ALA A 64 7.71 -3.34 19.03
C ALA A 64 8.92 -3.19 18.08
N ILE A 65 9.25 -1.97 17.67
CA ILE A 65 10.41 -1.70 16.82
C ILE A 65 11.72 -2.05 17.55
N ALA A 66 11.90 -1.61 18.81
CA ALA A 66 13.11 -1.89 19.58
C ALA A 66 13.36 -3.40 19.74
N GLU A 67 12.31 -4.18 19.96
CA GLU A 67 12.40 -5.64 20.05
C GLU A 67 12.81 -6.26 18.71
N ALA A 68 12.21 -5.80 17.59
CA ALA A 68 12.54 -6.27 16.24
C ALA A 68 14.00 -5.91 15.86
N GLU A 69 14.47 -4.70 16.19
CA GLU A 69 15.84 -4.25 15.98
C GLU A 69 16.85 -5.10 16.76
N MET A 70 16.53 -5.39 18.02
CA MET A 70 17.39 -6.23 18.87
C MET A 70 17.51 -7.63 18.30
N MET A 71 16.44 -8.23 17.81
CA MET A 71 16.44 -9.57 17.21
C MET A 71 17.17 -9.59 15.87
N ALA A 72 16.92 -8.60 15.01
CA ALA A 72 17.53 -8.51 13.68
C ALA A 72 18.98 -8.02 13.70
N GLY A 73 19.44 -7.38 14.78
CA GLY A 73 20.77 -6.78 14.88
C GLY A 73 20.98 -5.59 13.94
N CYS A 74 19.90 -4.85 13.62
CA CYS A 74 19.91 -3.70 12.71
C CYS A 74 19.16 -2.51 13.31
N GLN A 75 19.24 -1.35 12.65
CA GLN A 75 18.40 -0.18 12.94
C GLN A 75 17.33 -0.04 11.86
N ILE A 76 16.11 0.28 12.27
CA ILE A 76 14.96 0.47 11.38
C ILE A 76 14.79 1.96 11.12
N HIS A 77 14.92 2.38 9.86
CA HIS A 77 14.76 3.77 9.43
C HIS A 77 13.46 4.04 8.67
N SER A 78 12.86 3.01 8.10
CA SER A 78 11.61 3.11 7.35
C SER A 78 10.80 1.83 7.49
N VAL A 79 9.47 1.96 7.44
CA VAL A 79 8.54 0.85 7.57
C VAL A 79 7.42 0.97 6.53
N TYR A 80 6.87 -0.17 6.15
CA TYR A 80 5.58 -0.25 5.48
C TYR A 80 4.51 -0.48 6.54
N ALA A 81 3.73 0.54 6.83
CA ALA A 81 2.65 0.44 7.82
C ALA A 81 1.33 0.07 7.17
N GLY A 82 0.63 -0.92 7.74
CA GLY A 82 -0.74 -1.26 7.39
C GLY A 82 -1.74 -0.33 8.09
N ILE A 83 -2.81 0.03 7.39
CA ILE A 83 -3.93 0.75 7.96
C ILE A 83 -5.20 -0.10 7.86
N ALA A 84 -5.94 -0.20 8.96
CA ALA A 84 -7.20 -0.92 9.04
C ALA A 84 -8.23 -0.12 9.83
N GLY A 85 -9.51 -0.41 9.59
CA GLY A 85 -10.59 0.21 10.34
C GLY A 85 -11.87 0.36 9.52
N SER A 86 -12.96 0.73 10.18
CA SER A 86 -14.27 0.93 9.55
C SER A 86 -14.34 2.14 8.61
N HIS A 87 -13.29 2.96 8.57
CA HIS A 87 -13.14 4.09 7.65
C HIS A 87 -12.57 3.68 6.28
N ILE A 88 -12.08 2.45 6.12
CA ILE A 88 -11.68 1.91 4.82
C ILE A 88 -12.94 1.63 4.01
N ARG A 89 -12.97 2.15 2.80
CA ARG A 89 -14.03 1.93 1.83
C ARG A 89 -13.42 1.50 0.50
N SER A 90 -14.21 0.85 -0.33
CA SER A 90 -13.79 0.51 -1.67
C SER A 90 -14.94 0.66 -2.65
N MET A 91 -14.59 0.90 -3.90
CA MET A 91 -15.54 1.01 -5.00
C MET A 91 -14.87 0.62 -6.31
N ASN A 92 -15.66 0.12 -7.24
CA ASN A 92 -15.19 -0.12 -8.59
C ASN A 92 -15.38 1.16 -9.41
N SER A 93 -14.41 1.44 -10.27
CA SER A 93 -14.48 2.54 -11.22
C SER A 93 -14.01 2.09 -12.59
N HIS A 94 -14.31 2.90 -13.60
CA HIS A 94 -14.05 2.60 -14.99
C HIS A 94 -13.49 3.87 -15.67
N GLY A 95 -12.31 3.73 -16.28
CA GLY A 95 -11.69 4.78 -17.09
C GLY A 95 -11.73 4.40 -18.57
N ILE A 96 -11.81 5.41 -19.42
CA ILE A 96 -11.82 5.25 -20.89
C ILE A 96 -10.96 6.34 -21.50
N VAL A 97 -10.04 5.95 -22.38
CA VAL A 97 -9.21 6.90 -23.17
C VAL A 97 -9.06 6.41 -24.63
N ALA A 98 -8.81 7.35 -25.53
CA ALA A 98 -8.39 7.00 -26.88
C ALA A 98 -6.91 6.63 -26.90
N ILE A 99 -6.54 5.61 -27.65
CA ILE A 99 -5.15 5.24 -27.97
C ILE A 99 -4.66 6.18 -29.06
N ARG A 100 -3.51 6.86 -28.84
CA ARG A 100 -3.07 7.94 -29.74
C ARG A 100 -2.44 7.45 -31.01
N ASP A 101 -1.58 6.45 -30.92
CA ASP A 101 -0.73 6.02 -32.05
C ASP A 101 -1.11 4.62 -32.57
N GLY A 102 -2.33 4.17 -32.26
CA GLY A 102 -2.85 2.88 -32.70
C GLY A 102 -2.29 1.67 -31.95
N GLU A 103 -1.36 1.87 -31.04
CA GLU A 103 -0.77 0.87 -30.17
C GLU A 103 -0.70 1.42 -28.74
N VAL A 104 -1.02 0.61 -27.76
CA VAL A 104 -1.08 1.00 -26.36
C VAL A 104 0.33 1.25 -25.81
N GLU A 105 0.60 2.47 -25.40
CA GLU A 105 1.81 2.88 -24.72
C GLU A 105 1.60 3.00 -23.19
N ARG A 106 2.71 3.13 -22.43
CA ARG A 106 2.65 3.37 -20.98
C ARG A 106 1.85 4.62 -20.63
N ALA A 107 2.00 5.68 -21.42
CA ALA A 107 1.25 6.92 -21.25
C ALA A 107 -0.27 6.74 -21.39
N ASP A 108 -0.72 5.80 -22.22
CA ASP A 108 -2.14 5.49 -22.37
C ASP A 108 -2.66 4.74 -21.12
N ILE A 109 -1.85 3.83 -20.59
CA ILE A 109 -2.18 3.10 -19.35
C ILE A 109 -2.28 4.08 -18.17
N GLU A 110 -1.33 5.00 -18.03
CA GLU A 110 -1.38 6.04 -17.00
C GLU A 110 -2.64 6.91 -17.16
N ARG A 111 -2.94 7.39 -18.35
CA ARG A 111 -4.13 8.22 -18.64
C ARG A 111 -5.45 7.49 -18.34
N VAL A 112 -5.56 6.19 -18.65
CA VAL A 112 -6.79 5.44 -18.39
C VAL A 112 -6.99 5.18 -16.91
N ILE A 113 -5.90 4.97 -16.17
CA ILE A 113 -5.95 4.86 -14.70
C ILE A 113 -6.34 6.19 -14.08
N ASP A 114 -5.76 7.31 -14.52
CA ASP A 114 -6.12 8.65 -14.06
C ASP A 114 -7.60 8.98 -14.37
N ALA A 115 -8.08 8.60 -15.55
CA ALA A 115 -9.50 8.74 -15.88
C ALA A 115 -10.40 7.91 -14.95
N ALA A 116 -9.99 6.71 -14.58
CA ALA A 116 -10.72 5.88 -13.63
C ALA A 116 -10.71 6.45 -12.20
N GLN A 117 -9.71 7.26 -11.83
CA GLN A 117 -9.64 7.95 -10.54
C GLN A 117 -10.50 9.21 -10.46
N ALA A 118 -10.92 9.77 -11.59
CA ALA A 118 -11.68 11.02 -11.67
C ALA A 118 -13.13 10.91 -11.15
N VAL A 119 -13.42 9.89 -10.34
CA VAL A 119 -14.69 9.77 -9.62
C VAL A 119 -14.74 10.72 -8.44
N ALA A 120 -15.95 11.21 -8.11
CA ALA A 120 -16.15 12.05 -6.96
C ALA A 120 -15.88 11.27 -5.66
N ILE A 121 -14.75 11.51 -5.05
CA ILE A 121 -14.37 10.99 -3.74
C ILE A 121 -14.77 12.05 -2.69
N PRO A 122 -15.40 11.67 -1.57
CA PRO A 122 -15.71 12.60 -0.49
C PRO A 122 -14.47 13.37 -0.02
N ALA A 123 -14.62 14.65 0.32
CA ALA A 123 -13.49 15.53 0.67
C ALA A 123 -12.71 15.09 1.94
N ASP A 124 -13.31 14.25 2.77
CA ASP A 124 -12.69 13.64 3.96
C ASP A 124 -11.99 12.30 3.68
N GLN A 125 -11.98 11.85 2.42
CA GLN A 125 -11.38 10.59 1.98
C GLN A 125 -10.15 10.84 1.10
N LYS A 126 -9.21 9.90 1.17
CA LYS A 126 -8.01 9.84 0.34
C LYS A 126 -7.93 8.47 -0.34
N VAL A 127 -7.52 8.42 -1.60
CA VAL A 127 -7.23 7.16 -2.28
C VAL A 127 -5.99 6.54 -1.64
N LEU A 128 -6.11 5.30 -1.20
CA LEU A 128 -5.04 4.51 -0.62
C LEU A 128 -4.41 3.58 -1.66
N HIS A 129 -5.25 2.89 -2.43
CA HIS A 129 -4.82 1.99 -3.49
C HIS A 129 -5.72 2.10 -4.71
N ILE A 130 -5.10 1.90 -5.87
CA ILE A 130 -5.75 1.74 -7.16
C ILE A 130 -5.29 0.41 -7.72
N LEU A 131 -6.23 -0.49 -7.89
CA LEU A 131 -5.95 -1.87 -8.27
C LEU A 131 -6.62 -2.16 -9.61
N PRO A 132 -5.88 -2.07 -10.74
CA PRO A 132 -6.39 -2.48 -12.03
C PRO A 132 -6.83 -3.94 -11.99
N GLN A 133 -8.04 -4.22 -12.46
CA GLN A 133 -8.62 -5.56 -12.47
C GLN A 133 -8.50 -6.18 -13.86
N GLU A 134 -8.87 -5.43 -14.87
CA GLU A 134 -8.73 -5.79 -16.27
C GLU A 134 -8.73 -4.55 -17.16
N TYR A 135 -8.21 -4.72 -18.36
CA TYR A 135 -8.29 -3.75 -19.42
C TYR A 135 -9.17 -4.29 -20.57
N LEU A 136 -9.72 -3.36 -21.34
CA LEU A 136 -10.45 -3.67 -22.56
C LEU A 136 -9.81 -2.84 -23.70
N ILE A 137 -9.60 -3.46 -24.84
CA ILE A 137 -9.14 -2.79 -26.05
C ILE A 137 -10.21 -2.99 -27.11
N ASP A 138 -10.87 -1.89 -27.51
CA ASP A 138 -12.04 -1.88 -28.38
C ASP A 138 -13.15 -2.81 -27.84
N ALA A 139 -13.32 -4.02 -28.41
CA ALA A 139 -14.29 -5.02 -27.97
C ALA A 139 -13.65 -6.22 -27.24
N GLN A 140 -12.33 -6.22 -27.07
CA GLN A 140 -11.61 -7.32 -26.41
C GLN A 140 -11.55 -7.09 -24.90
N GLU A 141 -12.25 -7.93 -24.15
CA GLU A 141 -12.27 -7.92 -22.67
C GLU A 141 -11.19 -8.84 -22.07
N GLY A 142 -10.95 -8.71 -20.76
CA GLY A 142 -10.10 -9.61 -19.98
C GLY A 142 -8.61 -9.45 -20.22
N VAL A 143 -8.18 -8.35 -20.82
CA VAL A 143 -6.77 -8.05 -21.05
C VAL A 143 -6.09 -7.71 -19.71
N LYS A 144 -5.00 -8.40 -19.38
CA LYS A 144 -4.20 -8.15 -18.16
C LYS A 144 -3.02 -7.22 -18.40
N GLU A 145 -2.37 -7.36 -19.54
CA GLU A 145 -1.23 -6.54 -19.96
C GLU A 145 -1.52 -5.92 -21.33
N PRO A 146 -2.02 -4.68 -21.35
CA PRO A 146 -2.43 -4.05 -22.61
C PRO A 146 -1.26 -3.45 -23.40
N LEU A 147 -0.07 -3.29 -22.81
CA LEU A 147 1.10 -2.66 -23.43
C LEU A 147 1.47 -3.33 -24.76
N GLY A 148 1.64 -2.54 -25.83
CA GLY A 148 1.98 -3.03 -27.16
C GLY A 148 0.82 -3.62 -27.96
N MET A 149 -0.38 -3.66 -27.42
CA MET A 149 -1.56 -4.13 -28.15
C MET A 149 -2.12 -3.02 -29.05
N SER A 150 -2.55 -3.40 -30.26
CA SER A 150 -3.15 -2.46 -31.22
C SER A 150 -4.63 -2.24 -30.94
N GLY A 151 -5.09 -1.00 -31.10
CA GLY A 151 -6.49 -0.62 -30.92
C GLY A 151 -6.70 0.88 -31.00
N VAL A 152 -7.95 1.30 -30.84
CA VAL A 152 -8.36 2.72 -30.90
C VAL A 152 -8.77 3.22 -29.52
N ARG A 153 -9.35 2.35 -28.70
CA ARG A 153 -9.90 2.70 -27.37
C ARG A 153 -9.36 1.74 -26.31
N LEU A 154 -8.80 2.32 -25.24
CA LEU A 154 -8.37 1.61 -24.05
C LEU A 154 -9.33 1.95 -22.90
N GLU A 155 -9.82 0.90 -22.24
CA GLU A 155 -10.61 1.02 -21.03
C GLU A 155 -9.91 0.26 -19.89
N ALA A 156 -10.07 0.75 -18.65
CA ALA A 156 -9.58 0.09 -17.45
C ALA A 156 -10.69 -0.04 -16.41
N LYS A 157 -10.95 -1.24 -15.94
CA LYS A 157 -11.76 -1.48 -14.75
C LYS A 157 -10.82 -1.54 -13.55
N VAL A 158 -11.03 -0.66 -12.59
CA VAL A 158 -10.17 -0.55 -11.40
C VAL A 158 -10.98 -0.70 -10.12
N HIS A 159 -10.35 -1.26 -9.10
CA HIS A 159 -10.85 -1.25 -7.73
C HIS A 159 -10.12 -0.18 -6.95
N LEU A 160 -10.85 0.84 -6.48
CA LEU A 160 -10.33 1.93 -5.68
C LEU A 160 -10.54 1.60 -4.20
N VAL A 161 -9.49 1.75 -3.41
CA VAL A 161 -9.57 1.67 -1.95
C VAL A 161 -9.30 3.06 -1.39
N THR A 162 -10.20 3.55 -0.55
CA THR A 162 -10.10 4.87 0.10
C THR A 162 -10.10 4.72 1.62
N CYS A 163 -9.59 5.74 2.29
CA CYS A 163 -9.60 5.82 3.75
C CYS A 163 -9.80 7.27 4.20
N ALA A 164 -10.19 7.45 5.47
CA ALA A 164 -10.30 8.78 6.06
C ALA A 164 -8.93 9.46 6.13
N ILE A 165 -8.85 10.71 5.66
CA ILE A 165 -7.60 11.50 5.64
C ILE A 165 -6.99 11.61 7.03
N ASN A 166 -7.80 11.92 8.05
CA ASN A 166 -7.34 12.05 9.43
C ASN A 166 -6.75 10.75 10.00
N ALA A 167 -7.25 9.58 9.58
CA ALA A 167 -6.71 8.30 10.02
C ALA A 167 -5.29 8.07 9.47
N VAL A 168 -5.06 8.40 8.19
CA VAL A 168 -3.71 8.35 7.59
C VAL A 168 -2.77 9.32 8.27
N GLN A 169 -3.18 10.58 8.43
CA GLN A 169 -2.37 11.62 9.06
C GLN A 169 -1.97 11.28 10.50
N ASN A 170 -2.83 10.57 11.25
CA ASN A 170 -2.51 10.15 12.62
C ASN A 170 -1.52 8.98 12.67
N ILE A 171 -1.43 8.18 11.60
CA ILE A 171 -0.43 7.10 11.48
C ILE A 171 0.91 7.65 10.98
N GLU A 172 0.89 8.66 10.11
CA GLU A 172 2.09 9.31 9.57
C GLU A 172 2.83 10.18 10.62
N LYS A 173 2.19 10.55 11.73
CA LYS A 173 2.78 11.29 12.87
C LYS A 173 3.56 10.40 13.82
#